data_afeb9ab524bc4c934679437e46685db7
#
_entry.id   afeb9ab524bc4c934679437e46685db7
#
_cell.length_a   1.000
_cell.length_b   1.000
_cell.length_c   1.000
_cell.angle_alpha   90.00
_cell.angle_beta   90.00
_cell.angle_gamma   90.00
#
_symmetry.space_group_name_H-M   'P 1'
#
loop_
_entity.id
_entity.type
_entity.pdbx_description
1 polymer ?
#
loop_
_entity_poly.entity_id
_entity_poly.type
_entity_poly.pdbx_seq_one_letter_code
_entity_poly.pdbx_strand_id
1 'polypeptide(L)'
;MELSSSSIAPDSFIDPAYAEPGVGGQNTSPELTWTAGPDGTASYLVTCFDPDAPTGSGWWHWVVSDIPADVTSLAEGAPLPPGARTWPNDYGYPGWGGPWPPPGPAHHYRFTVHAISVPRLDVPDEASSAV
;
A
#
# COMPACT_ATOMS: atom_id res chain seq x y z
N MET A 1 17.19 3.24 1.67
CA MET A 1 15.94 2.65 2.22
C MET A 1 15.72 1.29 1.58
N GLU A 2 15.39 0.31 2.39
CA GLU A 2 15.05 -1.04 1.93
C GLU A 2 13.70 -1.43 2.50
N LEU A 3 12.81 -1.96 1.65
CA LEU A 3 11.47 -2.44 2.02
C LEU A 3 11.48 -3.96 2.02
N SER A 4 10.90 -4.54 3.06
CA SER A 4 10.71 -5.98 3.18
C SER A 4 9.35 -6.31 3.80
N SER A 5 8.94 -7.56 3.72
CA SER A 5 7.69 -8.05 4.30
C SER A 5 7.87 -9.47 4.83
N SER A 6 7.31 -9.73 6.00
CA SER A 6 7.18 -11.09 6.53
C SER A 6 5.93 -11.80 5.99
N SER A 7 5.00 -11.05 5.39
CA SER A 7 3.76 -11.55 4.81
C SER A 7 3.92 -12.00 3.36
N ILE A 8 4.74 -11.28 2.59
CA ILE A 8 4.88 -11.47 1.14
C ILE A 8 6.36 -11.54 0.80
N ALA A 9 6.80 -12.65 0.20
CA ALA A 9 8.15 -12.78 -0.32
C ALA A 9 8.26 -12.10 -1.69
N PRO A 10 9.41 -11.47 -2.02
CA PRO A 10 9.62 -10.91 -3.36
C PRO A 10 9.44 -11.96 -4.45
N ASP A 11 8.89 -11.55 -5.58
CA ASP A 11 8.73 -12.38 -6.78
C ASP A 11 8.00 -13.71 -6.52
N SER A 12 7.07 -13.73 -5.56
CA SER A 12 6.24 -14.88 -5.23
C SER A 12 4.75 -14.54 -5.37
N PHE A 13 3.91 -15.57 -5.44
CA PHE A 13 2.46 -15.38 -5.43
C PHE A 13 1.98 -14.90 -4.06
N ILE A 14 0.99 -14.00 -4.07
CA ILE A 14 0.39 -13.46 -2.85
C ILE A 14 -0.61 -14.47 -2.30
N ASP A 15 -0.52 -14.76 -0.99
CA ASP A 15 -1.42 -15.70 -0.31
C ASP A 15 -2.87 -15.17 -0.33
N PRO A 16 -3.88 -16.05 -0.48
CA PRO A 16 -5.29 -15.67 -0.42
C PRO A 16 -5.73 -14.90 0.83
N ALA A 17 -5.00 -15.00 1.93
CA ALA A 17 -5.27 -14.19 3.13
C ALA A 17 -5.26 -12.68 2.83
N TYR A 18 -4.45 -12.25 1.88
CA TYR A 18 -4.30 -10.84 1.50
C TYR A 18 -5.18 -10.43 0.32
N ALA A 19 -5.80 -11.40 -0.36
CA ALA A 19 -6.64 -11.16 -1.53
C ALA A 19 -7.98 -10.52 -1.18
N GLU A 20 -8.58 -9.88 -2.17
CA GLU A 20 -9.87 -9.21 -2.04
C GLU A 20 -11.01 -10.23 -1.79
N PRO A 21 -12.06 -9.88 -1.00
CA PRO A 21 -13.14 -10.83 -0.70
C PRO A 21 -13.90 -11.36 -1.92
N GLY A 22 -13.95 -10.61 -3.00
CA GLY A 22 -14.62 -11.04 -4.23
C GLY A 22 -14.05 -12.31 -4.86
N VAL A 23 -12.78 -12.65 -4.56
CA VAL A 23 -12.15 -13.93 -4.97
C VAL A 23 -12.03 -14.91 -3.79
N GLY A 24 -12.76 -14.68 -2.69
CA GLY A 24 -12.70 -15.52 -1.52
C GLY A 24 -11.55 -15.25 -0.59
N GLY A 25 -10.86 -14.11 -0.75
CA GLY A 25 -9.76 -13.69 0.11
C GLY A 25 -10.24 -13.08 1.43
N GLN A 26 -9.32 -12.91 2.37
CA GLN A 26 -9.59 -12.33 3.68
C GLN A 26 -9.33 -10.82 3.72
N ASN A 27 -8.76 -10.25 2.69
CA ASN A 27 -8.43 -8.83 2.54
C ASN A 27 -7.60 -8.27 3.71
N THR A 28 -6.70 -9.07 4.24
CA THR A 28 -5.79 -8.67 5.31
C THR A 28 -4.65 -7.85 4.71
N SER A 29 -4.36 -6.68 5.26
CA SER A 29 -3.20 -5.90 4.82
C SER A 29 -1.89 -6.60 5.20
N PRO A 30 -0.90 -6.63 4.30
CA PRO A 30 0.36 -7.31 4.59
C PRO A 30 1.23 -6.52 5.59
N GLU A 31 2.09 -7.23 6.31
CA GLU A 31 3.16 -6.59 7.07
C GLU A 31 4.17 -5.97 6.12
N LEU A 32 4.61 -4.76 6.42
CA LEU A 32 5.69 -4.07 5.71
C LEU A 32 6.67 -3.50 6.73
N THR A 33 7.96 -3.62 6.42
CA THR A 33 9.04 -3.05 7.24
C THR A 33 10.06 -2.40 6.31
N TRP A 34 10.57 -1.23 6.68
CA TRP A 34 11.59 -0.54 5.90
C TRP A 34 12.65 0.07 6.79
N THR A 35 13.84 0.28 6.22
CA THR A 35 14.91 1.01 6.89
C THR A 35 14.66 2.50 6.82
N ALA A 36 15.11 3.25 7.82
CA ALA A 36 14.87 4.69 7.92
C ALA A 36 15.32 5.44 6.66
N GLY A 37 14.57 6.45 6.29
CA GLY A 37 14.90 7.34 5.18
C GLY A 37 16.09 8.26 5.50
N PRO A 38 16.52 9.05 4.53
CA PRO A 38 17.62 10.00 4.72
C PRO A 38 17.28 11.08 5.74
N ASP A 39 18.29 11.80 6.21
CA ASP A 39 18.11 12.95 7.07
C ASP A 39 17.14 13.94 6.43
N GLY A 40 16.25 14.52 7.24
CA GLY A 40 15.20 15.40 6.74
C GLY A 40 13.88 14.69 6.42
N THR A 41 13.81 13.37 6.52
CA THR A 41 12.54 12.65 6.39
C THR A 41 11.60 13.05 7.53
N ALA A 42 10.43 13.55 7.17
CA ALA A 42 9.40 13.99 8.13
C ALA A 42 8.19 13.04 8.17
N SER A 43 7.97 12.27 7.13
CA SER A 43 6.93 11.23 7.08
C SER A 43 7.23 10.21 6.00
N TYR A 44 6.43 9.15 5.95
CA TYR A 44 6.49 8.15 4.88
C TYR A 44 5.14 8.03 4.16
N LEU A 45 5.23 7.62 2.92
CA LEU A 45 4.09 7.27 2.07
C LEU A 45 4.30 5.82 1.58
N VAL A 46 3.32 4.97 1.80
CA VAL A 46 3.32 3.58 1.33
C VAL A 46 2.28 3.42 0.24
N THR A 47 2.65 2.78 -0.85
CA THR A 47 1.73 2.47 -1.95
C THR A 47 1.83 1.02 -2.38
N CYS A 48 0.72 0.47 -2.86
CA CYS A 48 0.67 -0.78 -3.60
C CYS A 48 -0.07 -0.54 -4.91
N PHE A 49 0.61 -0.77 -6.03
CA PHE A 49 0.11 -0.46 -7.37
C PHE A 49 0.29 -1.65 -8.30
N ASP A 50 -0.75 -1.95 -9.08
CA ASP A 50 -0.75 -2.98 -10.11
C ASP A 50 -0.76 -2.31 -11.50
N PRO A 51 0.37 -2.30 -12.22
CA PRO A 51 0.44 -1.73 -13.57
C PRO A 51 -0.17 -2.65 -14.64
N ASP A 52 -0.44 -3.91 -14.33
CA ASP A 52 -0.91 -4.92 -15.27
C ASP A 52 -2.43 -5.03 -15.31
N ALA A 53 -3.14 -4.31 -14.43
CA ALA A 53 -4.60 -4.29 -14.41
C ALA A 53 -5.14 -3.83 -15.77
N PRO A 54 -6.25 -4.45 -16.27
CA PRO A 54 -6.80 -4.12 -17.59
C PRO A 54 -7.60 -2.80 -17.58
N THR A 55 -6.97 -1.75 -17.10
CA THR A 55 -7.48 -0.38 -17.05
C THR A 55 -6.45 0.55 -17.70
N GLY A 56 -6.87 1.72 -18.13
CA GLY A 56 -5.97 2.66 -18.77
C GLY A 56 -4.88 3.23 -17.86
N SER A 57 -5.07 3.16 -16.54
CA SER A 57 -4.16 3.77 -15.55
C SER A 57 -3.64 2.80 -14.49
N GLY A 58 -3.82 1.49 -14.68
CA GLY A 58 -3.47 0.49 -13.68
C GLY A 58 -4.46 0.46 -12.52
N TRP A 59 -4.05 -0.09 -11.36
CA TRP A 59 -4.94 -0.24 -10.22
C TRP A 59 -4.20 0.02 -8.91
N TRP A 60 -4.71 0.96 -8.11
CA TRP A 60 -4.18 1.29 -6.80
C TRP A 60 -4.86 0.43 -5.74
N HIS A 61 -4.08 -0.41 -5.06
CA HIS A 61 -4.56 -1.31 -4.01
C HIS A 61 -4.45 -0.68 -2.62
N TRP A 62 -3.47 0.19 -2.40
CA TRP A 62 -3.23 0.77 -1.09
C TRP A 62 -2.43 2.07 -1.21
N VAL A 63 -2.88 3.10 -0.52
CA VAL A 63 -2.13 4.35 -0.37
C VAL A 63 -2.30 4.82 1.06
N VAL A 64 -1.18 4.91 1.78
CA VAL A 64 -1.11 5.39 3.16
C VAL A 64 -0.09 6.49 3.23
N SER A 65 -0.50 7.70 3.61
CA SER A 65 0.38 8.86 3.75
C SER A 65 0.51 9.30 5.20
N ASP A 66 1.37 10.27 5.42
CA ASP A 66 1.55 10.93 6.73
C ASP A 66 1.92 9.93 7.85
N ILE A 67 2.61 8.85 7.50
CA ILE A 67 3.15 7.91 8.47
C ILE A 67 4.29 8.62 9.21
N PRO A 68 4.24 8.72 10.55
CA PRO A 68 5.29 9.44 11.30
C PRO A 68 6.70 8.94 10.99
N ALA A 69 7.67 9.84 11.00
CA ALA A 69 9.06 9.54 10.62
C ALA A 69 9.74 8.51 11.54
N ASP A 70 9.27 8.33 12.77
CA ASP A 70 9.77 7.34 13.72
C ASP A 70 9.11 5.95 13.55
N VAL A 71 8.14 5.82 12.63
CA VAL A 71 7.49 4.56 12.30
C VAL A 71 8.11 4.00 11.02
N THR A 72 8.65 2.79 11.10
CA THR A 72 9.29 2.10 9.96
C THR A 72 8.68 0.73 9.67
N SER A 73 7.48 0.50 10.17
CA SER A 73 6.75 -0.74 9.87
C SER A 73 5.24 -0.56 10.00
N LEU A 74 4.50 -1.37 9.26
CA LEU A 74 3.05 -1.53 9.39
C LEU A 74 2.79 -3.01 9.67
N ALA A 75 2.15 -3.32 10.80
CA ALA A 75 1.86 -4.70 11.17
C ALA A 75 0.74 -5.29 10.29
N GLU A 76 0.79 -6.59 10.06
CA GLU A 76 -0.21 -7.31 9.28
C GLU A 76 -1.60 -7.14 9.89
N GLY A 77 -2.57 -6.69 9.06
CA GLY A 77 -3.97 -6.55 9.47
C GLY A 77 -4.23 -5.57 10.60
N ALA A 78 -3.24 -4.79 11.01
CA ALA A 78 -3.34 -3.89 12.14
C ALA A 78 -3.90 -2.52 11.74
N PRO A 79 -4.47 -1.76 12.71
CA PRO A 79 -4.75 -0.34 12.49
C PRO A 79 -3.49 0.43 12.13
N LEU A 80 -3.67 1.50 11.37
CA LEU A 80 -2.56 2.39 11.01
C LEU A 80 -2.05 3.15 12.25
N PRO A 81 -0.76 3.55 12.28
CA PRO A 81 -0.23 4.36 13.36
C PRO A 81 -0.96 5.71 13.44
N PRO A 82 -1.04 6.31 14.65
CA PRO A 82 -1.66 7.63 14.83
C PRO A 82 -1.04 8.67 13.89
N GLY A 83 -1.89 9.48 13.27
CA GLY A 83 -1.48 10.51 12.31
C GLY A 83 -1.45 10.05 10.86
N ALA A 84 -1.32 8.77 10.59
CA ALA A 84 -1.35 8.25 9.24
C ALA A 84 -2.74 8.40 8.60
N ARG A 85 -2.75 8.70 7.29
CA ARG A 85 -3.97 8.84 6.49
C ARG A 85 -4.04 7.71 5.48
N THR A 86 -5.22 7.12 5.36
CA THR A 86 -5.51 6.16 4.29
C THR A 86 -6.36 6.81 3.20
N TRP A 87 -6.10 6.44 1.97
CA TRP A 87 -6.77 7.00 0.79
C TRP A 87 -7.63 5.94 0.12
N PRO A 88 -8.66 6.34 -0.66
CA PRO A 88 -9.46 5.38 -1.39
C PRO A 88 -8.61 4.56 -2.36
N ASN A 89 -8.75 3.23 -2.32
CA ASN A 89 -8.22 2.37 -3.36
C ASN A 89 -9.14 2.38 -4.59
N ASP A 90 -8.75 1.74 -5.67
CA ASP A 90 -9.53 1.78 -6.91
C ASP A 90 -10.79 0.90 -6.88
N TYR A 91 -10.99 0.10 -5.82
CA TYR A 91 -12.31 -0.51 -5.55
C TYR A 91 -13.32 0.51 -5.00
N GLY A 92 -12.86 1.67 -4.52
CA GLY A 92 -13.72 2.76 -4.04
C GLY A 92 -13.88 2.84 -2.52
N TYR A 93 -13.07 2.10 -1.74
CA TYR A 93 -13.07 2.21 -0.29
C TYR A 93 -11.67 2.53 0.23
N PRO A 94 -11.52 3.15 1.42
CA PRO A 94 -10.22 3.46 1.98
C PRO A 94 -9.52 2.22 2.51
N GLY A 95 -8.19 2.23 2.43
CA GLY A 95 -7.35 1.17 2.99
C GLY A 95 -6.95 0.12 1.97
N TRP A 96 -6.51 -1.03 2.48
CA TRP A 96 -6.06 -2.15 1.69
C TRP A 96 -7.21 -2.79 0.92
N GLY A 97 -7.09 -2.83 -0.40
CA GLY A 97 -7.92 -3.64 -1.27
C GLY A 97 -7.03 -4.69 -1.94
N GLY A 98 -7.16 -5.93 -1.55
CA GLY A 98 -6.26 -7.00 -1.98
C GLY A 98 -6.34 -7.34 -3.46
N PRO A 99 -5.43 -8.18 -3.95
CA PRO A 99 -5.45 -8.66 -5.33
C PRO A 99 -6.77 -9.34 -5.72
N TRP A 100 -7.25 -8.99 -6.91
CA TRP A 100 -8.36 -9.65 -7.57
C TRP A 100 -8.10 -9.65 -9.09
N PRO A 101 -7.04 -10.34 -9.55
CA PRO A 101 -6.72 -10.35 -10.96
C PRO A 101 -7.77 -11.16 -11.75
N PRO A 102 -8.14 -10.70 -12.96
CA PRO A 102 -8.95 -11.53 -13.84
C PRO A 102 -8.16 -12.77 -14.29
N PRO A 103 -8.84 -13.82 -14.79
CA PRO A 103 -8.15 -14.98 -15.37
C PRO A 103 -7.17 -14.55 -16.46
N GLY A 104 -5.96 -15.13 -16.44
CA GLY A 104 -4.92 -14.81 -17.41
C GLY A 104 -3.53 -14.79 -16.79
N PRO A 105 -2.57 -14.06 -17.41
CA PRO A 105 -1.22 -13.91 -16.86
C PRO A 105 -1.23 -13.29 -15.47
N ALA A 106 -0.24 -13.65 -14.65
CA ALA A 106 -0.08 -13.07 -13.32
C ALA A 106 0.19 -11.56 -13.38
N HIS A 107 -0.40 -10.81 -12.47
CA HIS A 107 -0.14 -9.39 -12.31
C HIS A 107 1.03 -9.16 -11.35
N HIS A 108 1.66 -7.98 -11.45
CA HIS A 108 2.70 -7.52 -10.54
C HIS A 108 2.11 -6.51 -9.57
N TYR A 109 2.32 -6.73 -8.28
CA TYR A 109 1.88 -5.81 -7.23
C TYR A 109 3.11 -5.12 -6.66
N ARG A 110 3.25 -3.83 -6.95
CA ARG A 110 4.43 -3.04 -6.60
C ARG A 110 4.20 -2.31 -5.29
N PHE A 111 4.90 -2.74 -4.26
CA PHE A 111 4.94 -2.05 -2.97
C PHE A 111 6.08 -1.05 -2.97
N THR A 112 5.79 0.19 -2.63
CA THR A 112 6.80 1.26 -2.58
C THR A 112 6.65 2.04 -1.29
N VAL A 113 7.77 2.38 -0.66
CA VAL A 113 7.81 3.33 0.44
C VAL A 113 8.58 4.57 -0.01
N HIS A 114 8.00 5.75 0.25
CA HIS A 114 8.59 7.04 -0.08
C HIS A 114 8.90 7.79 1.20
N ALA A 115 10.12 8.35 1.29
CA ALA A 115 10.50 9.28 2.35
C ALA A 115 10.07 10.69 1.92
N ILE A 116 9.28 11.35 2.75
CA ILE A 116 8.67 12.66 2.48
C ILE A 116 9.26 13.69 3.43
N SER A 117 9.57 14.88 2.92
CA SER A 117 10.22 15.96 3.68
C SER A 117 9.26 16.82 4.49
N VAL A 118 7.96 16.55 4.43
CA VAL A 118 6.94 17.23 5.23
C VAL A 118 6.19 16.22 6.08
N PRO A 119 5.69 16.59 7.28
CA PRO A 119 5.00 15.64 8.15
C PRO A 119 3.61 15.28 7.64
N ARG A 120 3.02 16.12 6.79
CA ARG A 120 1.67 15.94 6.27
C ARG A 120 1.60 16.43 4.82
N LEU A 121 1.00 15.63 3.94
CA LEU A 121 0.77 16.03 2.56
C LEU A 121 -0.39 17.03 2.49
N ASP A 122 -0.19 18.09 1.72
CA ASP A 122 -1.23 19.09 1.42
C ASP A 122 -2.02 18.64 0.19
N VAL A 123 -2.88 17.64 0.40
CA VAL A 123 -3.72 17.05 -0.64
C VAL A 123 -5.16 17.03 -0.15
N PRO A 124 -6.15 17.44 -0.97
CA PRO A 124 -7.56 17.40 -0.60
C PRO A 124 -8.04 16.00 -0.21
N ASP A 125 -8.92 15.92 0.79
CA ASP A 125 -9.43 14.63 1.30
C ASP A 125 -10.20 13.82 0.24
N GLU A 126 -10.76 14.48 -0.77
CA GLU A 126 -11.46 13.85 -1.88
C GLU A 126 -10.56 13.39 -3.02
N ALA A 127 -9.25 13.57 -2.92
CA ALA A 127 -8.31 13.15 -3.96
C ALA A 127 -8.32 11.63 -4.14
N SER A 128 -8.20 11.20 -5.39
CA SER A 128 -7.98 9.78 -5.69
C SER A 128 -6.53 9.37 -5.41
N SER A 129 -6.29 8.07 -5.33
CA SER A 129 -4.93 7.54 -5.14
C SER A 129 -3.98 7.88 -6.30
N ALA A 130 -4.50 8.25 -7.46
CA ALA A 130 -3.69 8.65 -8.61
C ALA A 130 -3.15 10.09 -8.51
N VAL A 131 -3.71 10.93 -7.64
CA VAL A 131 -3.28 12.32 -7.43
C VAL A 131 -2.03 12.42 -6.56
#